data_250f64b4080351046b3a06e7ce153cc3
#
_entry.id   250f64b4080351046b3a06e7ce153cc3
#
_cell.length_a   1.000
_cell.length_b   1.000
_cell.length_c   1.000
_cell.angle_alpha   90.00
_cell.angle_beta   90.00
_cell.angle_gamma   90.00
#
_symmetry.space_group_name_H-M   'P 1'
#
loop_
_entity.id
_entity.type
_entity.pdbx_description
1 polymer ?
#
loop_
_entity_poly.entity_id
_entity_poly.type
_entity_poly.pdbx_seq_one_letter_code
_entity_poly.pdbx_strand_id
1 'polypeptide(L)'
;MRARRRPRYSEGMAEPPRSNRLGGMALANGLLVHGPGHWAAAVRDEDGRVVVASGRKHLFRAGPLTDLPFARGLVRLGEAFAVLPSVRRGLPQARFAMEDRRAVAGAVAATVVAAIARRRLRWVIAQEAVGAVAGLAPALLTLRGSRSAVWHAVEPKSSAAYESGGADEVANADVHAKEHERCGSNLILPLLVCTTIGNTISRTLFRRRALGARTVVSALSIGAAVEVFSFSARRPEHPLSRLVHGVGHAMQSGFATREPSQSDLLVGRAAMEALLRAEERDGTLTA
;
A
#
# COMPACT_ATOMS: atom_id res chain seq x y z
N MET A 1 22.25 -31.75 -6.79
CA MET A 1 21.31 -30.68 -6.50
C MET A 1 21.87 -29.82 -5.36
N ARG A 2 22.49 -28.68 -5.68
CA ARG A 2 22.99 -27.74 -4.65
C ARG A 2 21.85 -26.74 -4.35
N ALA A 3 21.34 -26.77 -3.12
CA ALA A 3 20.39 -25.81 -2.62
C ALA A 3 21.01 -24.40 -2.71
N ARG A 4 20.43 -23.52 -3.54
CA ARG A 4 20.78 -22.11 -3.57
C ARG A 4 20.38 -21.50 -2.22
N ARG A 5 21.37 -21.12 -1.42
CA ARG A 5 21.16 -20.34 -0.19
C ARG A 5 20.47 -19.04 -0.59
N ARG A 6 19.27 -18.79 -0.03
CA ARG A 6 18.57 -17.51 -0.14
C ARG A 6 19.45 -16.42 0.50
N PRO A 7 19.60 -15.24 -0.10
CA PRO A 7 20.25 -14.13 0.57
C PRO A 7 19.44 -13.77 1.83
N ARG A 8 20.12 -13.81 2.99
CA ARG A 8 19.56 -13.26 4.24
C ARG A 8 19.56 -11.74 4.10
N TYR A 9 18.39 -11.18 3.94
CA TYR A 9 18.18 -9.75 4.19
C TYR A 9 18.41 -9.51 5.69
N SER A 10 19.24 -8.57 6.03
CA SER A 10 19.51 -8.03 7.36
C SER A 10 20.73 -8.59 8.11
N GLU A 11 21.93 -8.29 7.62
CA GLU A 11 23.07 -8.14 8.54
C GLU A 11 23.84 -6.87 8.13
N GLY A 12 23.59 -5.77 8.86
CA GLY A 12 24.54 -4.65 8.90
C GLY A 12 24.15 -3.33 8.25
N MET A 13 22.95 -3.17 7.67
CA MET A 13 22.55 -1.84 7.17
C MET A 13 21.77 -1.08 8.24
N ALA A 14 22.27 0.07 8.64
CA ALA A 14 21.55 1.01 9.50
C ALA A 14 20.23 1.39 8.82
N GLU A 15 19.11 1.31 9.56
CA GLU A 15 17.80 1.74 9.07
C GLU A 15 17.92 3.22 8.65
N PRO A 16 17.56 3.59 7.40
CA PRO A 16 17.67 4.98 6.95
C PRO A 16 16.89 5.88 7.90
N PRO A 17 17.36 7.12 8.15
CA PRO A 17 16.67 8.05 9.03
C PRO A 17 15.21 8.18 8.60
N ARG A 18 14.29 8.37 9.56
CA ARG A 18 12.84 8.40 9.32
C ARG A 18 12.40 9.40 8.25
N SER A 19 13.19 10.47 8.06
CA SER A 19 13.02 11.48 7.02
C SER A 19 13.20 10.97 5.59
N ASN A 20 13.94 9.87 5.39
CA ASN A 20 14.27 9.34 4.08
C ASN A 20 13.36 8.18 3.64
N ARG A 21 12.29 7.89 4.40
CA ARG A 21 11.35 6.82 4.05
C ARG A 21 10.39 7.30 2.98
N LEU A 22 10.46 6.66 1.83
CA LEU A 22 9.57 6.88 0.72
C LEU A 22 8.40 5.89 0.78
N GLY A 23 7.24 6.30 0.32
CA GLY A 23 6.08 5.45 0.12
C GLY A 23 5.73 5.38 -1.36
N GLY A 24 5.11 4.28 -1.79
CA GLY A 24 4.71 4.11 -3.17
C GLY A 24 3.32 3.51 -3.32
N MET A 25 2.77 3.69 -4.51
CA MET A 25 1.49 3.13 -4.92
C MET A 25 1.56 2.75 -6.39
N ALA A 26 1.26 1.48 -6.70
CA ALA A 26 1.11 1.03 -8.07
C ALA A 26 -0.11 1.69 -8.73
N LEU A 27 0.08 2.28 -9.89
CA LEU A 27 -0.98 2.73 -10.79
C LEU A 27 -1.30 1.62 -11.80
N ALA A 28 -2.39 1.73 -12.54
CA ALA A 28 -2.72 0.74 -13.56
C ALA A 28 -1.72 0.77 -14.75
N ASN A 29 -1.04 1.90 -14.97
CA ASN A 29 -0.09 2.10 -16.07
C ASN A 29 1.25 2.71 -15.63
N GLY A 30 1.62 2.64 -14.35
CA GLY A 30 2.87 3.21 -13.85
C GLY A 30 3.00 3.18 -12.34
N LEU A 31 3.80 4.08 -11.82
CA LEU A 31 4.14 4.19 -10.40
C LEU A 31 3.93 5.62 -9.89
N LEU A 32 3.32 5.72 -8.71
CA LEU A 32 3.30 6.92 -7.86
C LEU A 32 4.19 6.68 -6.66
N VAL A 33 5.10 7.59 -6.38
CA VAL A 33 5.93 7.62 -5.17
C VAL A 33 5.76 8.93 -4.44
N HIS A 34 5.92 8.91 -3.12
CA HIS A 34 5.83 10.12 -2.30
C HIS A 34 6.83 10.09 -1.15
N GLY A 35 7.39 11.22 -0.87
CA GLY A 35 8.29 11.46 0.25
C GLY A 35 7.64 12.28 1.36
N PRO A 36 8.45 12.96 2.19
CA PRO A 36 7.97 13.83 3.26
C PRO A 36 7.15 15.02 2.76
N GLY A 37 7.61 15.71 1.72
CA GLY A 37 7.01 16.97 1.21
C GLY A 37 6.39 16.88 -0.17
N HIS A 38 6.79 15.89 -0.97
CA HIS A 38 6.42 15.82 -2.39
C HIS A 38 5.87 14.46 -2.79
N TRP A 39 5.26 14.45 -3.96
CA TRP A 39 4.90 13.26 -4.72
C TRP A 39 5.49 13.35 -6.13
N ALA A 40 5.78 12.22 -6.73
CA ALA A 40 6.06 12.11 -8.15
C ALA A 40 5.39 10.86 -8.71
N ALA A 41 4.95 10.93 -9.95
CA ALA A 41 4.38 9.81 -10.66
C ALA A 41 4.96 9.73 -12.07
N ALA A 42 5.23 8.51 -12.52
CA ALA A 42 5.59 8.22 -13.88
C ALA A 42 4.67 7.13 -14.43
N VAL A 43 4.15 7.35 -15.62
CA VAL A 43 3.24 6.42 -16.29
C VAL A 43 3.63 6.22 -17.76
N ARG A 44 3.22 5.08 -18.34
CA ARG A 44 3.18 4.92 -19.79
C ARG A 44 1.87 5.46 -20.33
N ASP A 45 1.97 6.36 -21.27
CA ASP A 45 0.83 6.82 -22.07
C ASP A 45 0.39 5.76 -23.10
N GLU A 46 -0.58 6.11 -23.92
CA GLU A 46 -1.11 5.21 -24.97
C GLU A 46 -0.11 4.96 -26.09
N ASP A 47 0.82 5.90 -26.33
CA ASP A 47 1.91 5.78 -27.31
C ASP A 47 3.12 5.00 -26.75
N GLY A 48 3.06 4.54 -25.48
CA GLY A 48 4.15 3.85 -24.80
C GLY A 48 5.25 4.75 -24.25
N ARG A 49 5.09 6.08 -24.36
CA ARG A 49 6.05 7.06 -23.83
C ARG A 49 5.93 7.16 -22.33
N VAL A 50 7.06 7.42 -21.65
CA VAL A 50 7.08 7.68 -20.20
C VAL A 50 6.79 9.15 -19.95
N VAL A 51 5.68 9.43 -19.28
CA VAL A 51 5.29 10.78 -18.87
C VAL A 51 5.42 10.89 -17.37
N VAL A 52 6.03 11.97 -16.88
CA VAL A 52 6.37 12.18 -15.47
C VAL A 52 5.80 13.50 -14.98
N ALA A 53 5.24 13.48 -13.79
CA ALA A 53 4.86 14.70 -13.08
C ALA A 53 5.22 14.59 -11.59
N SER A 54 5.50 15.74 -10.97
CA SER A 54 5.72 15.84 -9.53
C SER A 54 5.05 17.09 -8.97
N GLY A 55 4.82 17.11 -7.66
CA GLY A 55 4.23 18.24 -7.00
C GLY A 55 4.29 18.13 -5.48
N ARG A 56 3.90 19.20 -4.79
CA ARG A 56 3.85 19.21 -3.33
C ARG A 56 2.74 18.33 -2.79
N LYS A 57 3.04 17.63 -1.71
CA LYS A 57 2.09 16.81 -0.98
C LYS A 57 1.25 17.68 -0.05
N HIS A 58 -0.05 17.44 -0.02
CA HIS A 58 -0.92 18.03 0.99
C HIS A 58 -0.72 17.31 2.32
N LEU A 59 -0.12 18.00 3.29
CA LEU A 59 -0.01 17.51 4.66
C LEU A 59 -1.19 18.02 5.48
N PHE A 60 -1.82 17.12 6.23
CA PHE A 60 -2.92 17.50 7.10
C PHE A 60 -2.37 18.15 8.38
N ARG A 61 -2.87 19.33 8.69
CA ARG A 61 -2.60 19.98 9.99
C ARG A 61 -3.45 19.33 11.08
N ALA A 62 -3.22 18.05 11.32
CA ALA A 62 -4.04 17.26 12.25
C ALA A 62 -3.67 17.49 13.73
N GLY A 63 -2.71 18.37 14.02
CA GLY A 63 -2.29 18.71 15.40
C GLY A 63 -2.00 17.47 16.24
N PRO A 64 -2.53 17.38 17.47
CA PRO A 64 -2.24 16.26 18.36
C PRO A 64 -2.75 14.89 17.86
N LEU A 65 -3.61 14.82 16.84
CA LEU A 65 -4.06 13.56 16.27
C LEU A 65 -2.93 12.79 15.57
N THR A 66 -1.86 13.49 15.15
CA THR A 66 -0.68 12.87 14.52
C THR A 66 0.14 12.04 15.51
N ASP A 67 -0.02 12.28 16.82
CA ASP A 67 0.72 11.61 17.89
C ASP A 67 -0.10 10.52 18.57
N LEU A 68 -1.43 10.60 18.44
CA LEU A 68 -2.32 9.62 19.06
C LEU A 68 -2.26 8.27 18.34
N PRO A 69 -2.07 7.15 19.05
CA PRO A 69 -2.23 5.82 18.51
C PRO A 69 -3.58 5.67 17.80
N PHE A 70 -3.62 4.87 16.72
CA PHE A 70 -4.75 4.64 15.84
C PHE A 70 -5.13 5.87 14.97
N ALA A 71 -5.12 7.10 15.49
CA ALA A 71 -5.43 8.31 14.73
C ALA A 71 -4.31 8.67 13.75
N ARG A 72 -3.05 8.61 14.19
CA ARG A 72 -1.88 8.90 13.34
C ARG A 72 -1.82 8.05 12.08
N GLY A 73 -2.22 6.78 12.16
CA GLY A 73 -2.28 5.88 11.01
C GLY A 73 -3.32 6.31 9.99
N LEU A 74 -4.50 6.75 10.47
CA LEU A 74 -5.56 7.28 9.61
C LEU A 74 -5.16 8.59 8.94
N VAL A 75 -4.49 9.49 9.66
CA VAL A 75 -3.98 10.76 9.11
C VAL A 75 -2.99 10.47 7.97
N ARG A 76 -2.00 9.61 8.19
CA ARG A 76 -1.01 9.23 7.17
C ARG A 76 -1.64 8.55 5.96
N LEU A 77 -2.59 7.66 6.19
CA LEU A 77 -3.34 7.01 5.12
C LEU A 77 -4.16 8.05 4.33
N GLY A 78 -4.82 8.96 5.02
CA GLY A 78 -5.55 10.07 4.41
C GLY A 78 -4.64 10.98 3.56
N GLU A 79 -3.46 11.32 4.06
CA GLU A 79 -2.45 12.10 3.32
C GLU A 79 -1.97 11.37 2.06
N ALA A 80 -1.76 10.05 2.13
CA ALA A 80 -1.37 9.26 0.98
C ALA A 80 -2.46 9.26 -0.12
N PHE A 81 -3.74 9.19 0.26
CA PHE A 81 -4.85 9.29 -0.69
C PHE A 81 -5.14 10.71 -1.17
N ALA A 82 -4.87 11.73 -0.34
CA ALA A 82 -5.05 13.14 -0.70
C ALA A 82 -4.13 13.60 -1.85
N VAL A 83 -3.09 12.83 -2.16
CA VAL A 83 -2.21 13.05 -3.31
C VAL A 83 -2.92 12.76 -4.64
N LEU A 84 -3.86 11.81 -4.69
CA LEU A 84 -4.47 11.32 -5.93
C LEU A 84 -5.13 12.41 -6.81
N PRO A 85 -5.90 13.38 -6.27
CA PRO A 85 -6.43 14.47 -7.08
C PRO A 85 -5.35 15.35 -7.70
N SER A 86 -4.22 15.53 -7.01
CA SER A 86 -3.09 16.32 -7.52
C SER A 86 -2.36 15.55 -8.63
N VAL A 87 -2.19 14.25 -8.47
CA VAL A 87 -1.67 13.38 -9.54
C VAL A 87 -2.56 13.43 -10.77
N ARG A 88 -3.88 13.31 -10.62
CA ARG A 88 -4.82 13.39 -11.76
C ARG A 88 -4.73 14.71 -12.52
N ARG A 89 -4.54 15.83 -11.79
CA ARG A 89 -4.38 17.15 -12.41
C ARG A 89 -3.05 17.32 -13.13
N GLY A 90 -1.97 16.87 -12.49
CA GLY A 90 -0.61 17.00 -13.04
C GLY A 90 -0.26 15.94 -14.09
N LEU A 91 -0.96 14.80 -14.09
CA LEU A 91 -0.72 13.68 -14.97
C LEU A 91 -2.06 13.04 -15.40
N PRO A 92 -2.80 13.66 -16.34
CA PRO A 92 -4.11 13.16 -16.78
C PRO A 92 -4.09 11.73 -17.33
N GLN A 93 -2.94 11.29 -17.85
CA GLN A 93 -2.71 9.94 -18.38
C GLN A 93 -2.63 8.87 -17.29
N ALA A 94 -2.47 9.26 -16.01
CA ALA A 94 -2.44 8.31 -14.90
C ALA A 94 -3.77 7.58 -14.75
N ARG A 95 -3.72 6.24 -14.72
CA ARG A 95 -4.89 5.38 -14.53
C ARG A 95 -4.83 4.74 -13.15
N PHE A 96 -5.86 4.96 -12.35
CA PHE A 96 -5.92 4.39 -11.02
C PHE A 96 -6.53 2.99 -11.04
N ALA A 97 -6.04 2.09 -10.18
CA ALA A 97 -6.53 0.72 -10.11
C ALA A 97 -8.04 0.64 -9.80
N MET A 98 -8.60 1.62 -9.08
CA MET A 98 -10.02 1.69 -8.75
C MET A 98 -10.93 2.03 -9.97
N GLU A 99 -10.36 2.51 -11.06
CA GLU A 99 -11.09 2.80 -12.32
C GLU A 99 -11.22 1.56 -13.22
N ASP A 100 -10.52 0.47 -12.88
CA ASP A 100 -10.64 -0.79 -13.60
C ASP A 100 -12.05 -1.39 -13.39
N ARG A 101 -12.69 -1.79 -14.48
CA ARG A 101 -13.99 -2.47 -14.43
C ARG A 101 -13.97 -3.73 -13.55
N ARG A 102 -12.81 -4.39 -13.46
CA ARG A 102 -12.61 -5.55 -12.58
C ARG A 102 -12.68 -5.15 -11.10
N ALA A 103 -12.16 -3.96 -10.73
CA ALA A 103 -12.29 -3.44 -9.38
C ALA A 103 -13.76 -3.19 -9.03
N VAL A 104 -14.50 -2.56 -9.94
CA VAL A 104 -15.95 -2.31 -9.76
C VAL A 104 -16.72 -3.62 -9.65
N ALA A 105 -16.49 -4.57 -10.55
CA ALA A 105 -17.12 -5.90 -10.49
C ALA A 105 -16.79 -6.62 -9.17
N GLY A 106 -15.53 -6.54 -8.71
CA GLY A 106 -15.11 -7.09 -7.43
C GLY A 106 -15.82 -6.45 -6.24
N ALA A 107 -16.02 -5.14 -6.26
CA ALA A 107 -16.73 -4.41 -5.20
C ALA A 107 -18.22 -4.80 -5.14
N VAL A 108 -18.86 -4.95 -6.30
CA VAL A 108 -20.23 -5.43 -6.41
C VAL A 108 -20.33 -6.87 -5.88
N ALA A 109 -19.45 -7.77 -6.32
CA ALA A 109 -19.40 -9.15 -5.86
C ALA A 109 -19.18 -9.22 -4.34
N ALA A 110 -18.25 -8.45 -3.78
CA ALA A 110 -18.00 -8.36 -2.34
C ALA A 110 -19.27 -7.94 -1.58
N THR A 111 -19.99 -6.94 -2.09
CA THR A 111 -21.24 -6.45 -1.48
C THR A 111 -22.31 -7.52 -1.48
N VAL A 112 -22.47 -8.25 -2.59
CA VAL A 112 -23.44 -9.37 -2.70
C VAL A 112 -23.07 -10.49 -1.74
N VAL A 113 -21.80 -10.91 -1.70
CA VAL A 113 -21.30 -11.96 -0.80
C VAL A 113 -21.54 -11.56 0.66
N ALA A 114 -21.20 -10.33 1.05
CA ALA A 114 -21.47 -9.83 2.40
C ALA A 114 -22.96 -9.80 2.74
N ALA A 115 -23.83 -9.43 1.79
CA ALA A 115 -25.28 -9.46 1.98
C ALA A 115 -25.82 -10.90 2.17
N ILE A 116 -25.32 -11.84 1.38
CA ILE A 116 -25.68 -13.27 1.52
C ILE A 116 -25.20 -13.81 2.87
N ALA A 117 -23.94 -13.50 3.25
CA ALA A 117 -23.40 -13.94 4.53
C ALA A 117 -24.24 -13.46 5.72
N ARG A 118 -24.70 -12.19 5.68
CA ARG A 118 -25.59 -11.63 6.71
C ARG A 118 -26.96 -12.35 6.80
N ARG A 119 -27.44 -12.92 5.72
CA ARG A 119 -28.74 -13.66 5.68
C ARG A 119 -28.59 -15.13 6.07
N ARG A 120 -27.45 -15.74 5.75
CA ARG A 120 -27.25 -17.19 5.85
C ARG A 120 -26.48 -17.62 7.10
N LEU A 121 -25.55 -16.78 7.58
CA LEU A 121 -24.72 -17.12 8.73
C LEU A 121 -25.39 -16.67 10.04
N ARG A 122 -25.28 -17.49 11.09
CA ARG A 122 -25.86 -17.20 12.41
C ARG A 122 -24.97 -16.27 13.25
N TRP A 123 -23.67 -16.42 13.11
CA TRP A 123 -22.69 -15.71 13.94
C TRP A 123 -22.27 -14.40 13.28
N VAL A 124 -22.41 -13.30 14.02
CA VAL A 124 -22.03 -11.95 13.53
C VAL A 124 -20.57 -11.91 13.12
N ILE A 125 -19.67 -12.52 13.91
CA ILE A 125 -18.24 -12.57 13.57
C ILE A 125 -17.97 -13.29 12.23
N ALA A 126 -18.69 -14.38 11.98
CA ALA A 126 -18.56 -15.10 10.70
C ALA A 126 -19.08 -14.26 9.51
N GLN A 127 -20.17 -13.51 9.71
CA GLN A 127 -20.69 -12.59 8.70
C GLN A 127 -19.67 -11.50 8.37
N GLU A 128 -19.04 -10.91 9.37
CA GLU A 128 -18.04 -9.84 9.19
C GLU A 128 -16.73 -10.39 8.62
N ALA A 129 -16.30 -11.57 9.03
CA ALA A 129 -15.12 -12.23 8.46
C ALA A 129 -15.29 -12.53 6.97
N VAL A 130 -16.43 -13.09 6.56
CA VAL A 130 -16.76 -13.33 5.14
C VAL A 130 -16.82 -12.02 4.37
N GLY A 131 -17.44 -10.98 4.94
CA GLY A 131 -17.50 -9.66 4.33
C GLY A 131 -16.11 -9.02 4.16
N ALA A 132 -15.24 -9.15 5.15
CA ALA A 132 -13.88 -8.63 5.11
C ALA A 132 -13.05 -9.35 4.04
N VAL A 133 -13.11 -10.68 4.00
CA VAL A 133 -12.42 -11.48 2.96
C VAL A 133 -12.96 -11.16 1.57
N ALA A 134 -14.29 -11.08 1.40
CA ALA A 134 -14.90 -10.67 0.13
C ALA A 134 -14.46 -9.26 -0.30
N GLY A 135 -14.23 -8.36 0.66
CA GLY A 135 -13.71 -7.02 0.41
C GLY A 135 -12.33 -6.96 -0.27
N LEU A 136 -11.59 -8.08 -0.32
CA LEU A 136 -10.36 -8.20 -1.09
C LEU A 136 -10.61 -8.43 -2.59
N ALA A 137 -11.82 -8.80 -3.00
CA ALA A 137 -12.12 -9.15 -4.39
C ALA A 137 -11.72 -8.07 -5.41
N PRO A 138 -11.96 -6.76 -5.19
CA PRO A 138 -11.49 -5.71 -6.11
C PRO A 138 -9.99 -5.78 -6.36
N ALA A 139 -9.19 -5.87 -5.29
CA ALA A 139 -7.73 -5.95 -5.40
C ALA A 139 -7.27 -7.23 -6.07
N LEU A 140 -7.84 -8.38 -5.71
CA LEU A 140 -7.51 -9.67 -6.29
C LEU A 140 -7.79 -9.72 -7.80
N LEU A 141 -8.95 -9.18 -8.23
CA LEU A 141 -9.36 -9.18 -9.62
C LEU A 141 -8.55 -8.18 -10.46
N THR A 142 -8.11 -7.07 -9.89
CA THR A 142 -7.27 -6.10 -10.59
C THR A 142 -5.81 -6.54 -10.71
N LEU A 143 -5.28 -7.24 -9.72
CA LEU A 143 -3.89 -7.71 -9.73
C LEU A 143 -3.71 -8.99 -10.56
N ARG A 144 -4.65 -9.93 -10.46
CA ARG A 144 -4.50 -11.25 -11.09
C ARG A 144 -4.37 -11.16 -12.61
N GLY A 145 -3.18 -11.53 -13.11
CA GLY A 145 -2.91 -11.60 -14.55
C GLY A 145 -2.88 -10.24 -15.27
N SER A 146 -2.81 -9.13 -14.56
CA SER A 146 -2.84 -7.78 -15.11
C SER A 146 -1.48 -7.09 -15.13
N ARG A 147 -1.39 -5.99 -15.87
CA ARG A 147 -0.22 -5.07 -15.83
C ARG A 147 -0.07 -4.41 -14.45
N SER A 148 -1.13 -4.28 -13.66
CA SER A 148 -1.06 -3.72 -12.31
C SER A 148 -0.16 -4.56 -11.39
N ALA A 149 -0.10 -5.89 -11.58
CA ALA A 149 0.81 -6.75 -10.82
C ALA A 149 2.30 -6.49 -11.15
N VAL A 150 2.60 -6.02 -12.36
CA VAL A 150 3.96 -5.59 -12.75
C VAL A 150 4.32 -4.32 -11.99
N TRP A 151 3.44 -3.33 -12.00
CA TRP A 151 3.67 -2.06 -11.29
C TRP A 151 3.76 -2.24 -9.78
N HIS A 152 3.02 -3.22 -9.25
CA HIS A 152 3.11 -3.60 -7.83
C HIS A 152 4.44 -4.29 -7.48
N ALA A 153 5.21 -4.76 -8.45
CA ALA A 153 6.56 -5.26 -8.26
C ALA A 153 7.64 -4.17 -8.50
N VAL A 154 7.38 -3.21 -9.39
CA VAL A 154 8.28 -2.07 -9.65
C VAL A 154 8.45 -1.22 -8.39
N GLU A 155 7.37 -0.98 -7.65
CA GLU A 155 7.40 -0.15 -6.44
C GLU A 155 8.40 -0.68 -5.39
N PRO A 156 8.27 -1.92 -4.87
CA PRO A 156 9.19 -2.43 -3.87
C PRO A 156 10.63 -2.55 -4.37
N LYS A 157 10.85 -2.91 -5.64
CA LYS A 157 12.20 -2.96 -6.23
C LYS A 157 12.85 -1.57 -6.26
N SER A 158 12.12 -0.55 -6.69
CA SER A 158 12.61 0.83 -6.73
C SER A 158 12.86 1.41 -5.33
N SER A 159 11.98 1.10 -4.38
CA SER A 159 12.11 1.53 -2.98
C SER A 159 13.29 0.84 -2.30
N ALA A 160 13.47 -0.48 -2.50
CA ALA A 160 14.59 -1.23 -1.95
C ALA A 160 15.93 -0.77 -2.53
N ALA A 161 15.99 -0.45 -3.83
CA ALA A 161 17.19 0.11 -4.45
C ALA A 161 17.58 1.43 -3.80
N TYR A 162 16.62 2.36 -3.64
CA TYR A 162 16.88 3.64 -2.96
C TYR A 162 17.35 3.44 -1.50
N GLU A 163 16.74 2.51 -0.77
CA GLU A 163 17.08 2.23 0.62
C GLU A 163 18.46 1.58 0.79
N SER A 164 18.94 0.87 -0.24
CA SER A 164 20.26 0.21 -0.20
C SER A 164 21.44 1.14 -0.42
N GLY A 165 21.29 2.20 -1.21
CA GLY A 165 22.41 3.08 -1.55
C GLY A 165 22.00 4.47 -2.03
N GLY A 166 20.77 4.90 -1.73
CA GLY A 166 20.31 6.25 -2.09
C GLY A 166 19.99 6.40 -3.58
N ALA A 167 20.10 7.63 -4.08
CA ALA A 167 19.75 7.98 -5.45
C ALA A 167 20.53 7.20 -6.51
N ASP A 168 21.80 6.90 -6.24
CA ASP A 168 22.71 6.23 -7.17
C ASP A 168 22.30 4.77 -7.43
N GLU A 169 21.73 4.09 -6.41
CA GLU A 169 21.30 2.70 -6.51
C GLU A 169 19.92 2.52 -7.19
N VAL A 170 19.14 3.57 -7.40
CA VAL A 170 17.83 3.46 -8.04
C VAL A 170 17.91 2.85 -9.46
N ALA A 171 19.07 3.00 -10.13
CA ALA A 171 19.32 2.36 -11.42
C ALA A 171 19.39 0.84 -11.36
N ASN A 172 19.76 0.28 -10.20
CA ASN A 172 19.99 -1.15 -9.96
C ASN A 172 18.76 -1.85 -9.35
N ALA A 173 17.55 -1.33 -9.58
CA ALA A 173 16.32 -1.89 -9.02
C ALA A 173 16.04 -3.34 -9.44
N ASP A 174 16.61 -3.82 -10.54
CA ASP A 174 16.45 -5.18 -11.05
C ASP A 174 17.04 -6.26 -10.13
N VAL A 175 18.11 -5.97 -9.39
CA VAL A 175 18.75 -6.93 -8.48
C VAL A 175 17.96 -7.12 -7.17
N HIS A 176 17.04 -6.22 -6.85
CA HIS A 176 16.25 -6.26 -5.62
C HIS A 176 15.03 -7.20 -5.75
N ALA A 177 14.61 -7.75 -4.60
CA ALA A 177 13.41 -8.59 -4.54
C ALA A 177 12.15 -7.75 -4.85
N LYS A 178 11.16 -8.39 -5.48
CA LYS A 178 9.83 -7.80 -5.71
C LYS A 178 8.93 -7.87 -4.48
N GLU A 179 9.34 -8.64 -3.48
CA GLU A 179 8.69 -8.75 -2.18
C GLU A 179 9.36 -7.80 -1.19
N HIS A 180 8.55 -7.01 -0.48
CA HIS A 180 9.05 -6.04 0.49
C HIS A 180 8.19 -6.04 1.76
N GLU A 181 8.82 -5.95 2.94
CA GLU A 181 8.14 -5.97 4.24
C GLU A 181 7.19 -4.78 4.46
N ARG A 182 7.44 -3.66 3.81
CA ARG A 182 6.58 -2.46 3.86
C ARG A 182 5.56 -2.37 2.72
N CYS A 183 5.47 -3.40 1.88
CA CYS A 183 4.44 -3.44 0.85
C CYS A 183 3.03 -3.48 1.46
N GLY A 184 2.08 -2.77 0.83
CA GLY A 184 0.69 -2.71 1.28
C GLY A 184 -0.01 -4.07 1.42
N SER A 185 0.49 -5.13 0.79
CA SER A 185 0.00 -6.50 1.00
C SER A 185 0.14 -6.98 2.45
N ASN A 186 1.13 -6.50 3.20
CA ASN A 186 1.31 -6.79 4.62
C ASN A 186 0.27 -6.09 5.52
N LEU A 187 -0.47 -5.11 5.00
CA LEU A 187 -1.59 -4.49 5.69
C LEU A 187 -2.87 -5.34 5.62
N ILE A 188 -2.96 -6.30 4.68
CA ILE A 188 -4.19 -7.06 4.41
C ILE A 188 -4.62 -7.87 5.62
N LEU A 189 -3.74 -8.69 6.21
CA LEU A 189 -4.08 -9.48 7.38
C LEU A 189 -4.49 -8.62 8.57
N PRO A 190 -3.74 -7.58 8.98
CA PRO A 190 -4.19 -6.63 9.99
C PRO A 190 -5.57 -6.00 9.70
N LEU A 191 -5.83 -5.59 8.44
CA LEU A 191 -7.14 -5.03 8.06
C LEU A 191 -8.26 -6.05 8.22
N LEU A 192 -8.09 -7.28 7.74
CA LEU A 192 -9.08 -8.33 7.88
C LEU A 192 -9.42 -8.60 9.34
N VAL A 193 -8.42 -8.74 10.19
CA VAL A 193 -8.61 -9.05 11.62
C VAL A 193 -9.24 -7.86 12.34
N CYS A 194 -8.65 -6.69 12.26
CA CYS A 194 -9.11 -5.51 13.01
C CYS A 194 -10.50 -5.07 12.55
N THR A 195 -10.80 -5.09 11.25
CA THR A 195 -12.14 -4.71 10.76
C THR A 195 -13.18 -5.76 11.10
N THR A 196 -12.86 -7.05 11.06
CA THR A 196 -13.78 -8.11 11.48
C THR A 196 -14.15 -7.94 12.97
N ILE A 197 -13.16 -7.76 13.84
CA ILE A 197 -13.37 -7.54 15.27
C ILE A 197 -14.16 -6.25 15.50
N GLY A 198 -13.72 -5.14 14.95
CA GLY A 198 -14.36 -3.84 15.14
C GLY A 198 -15.80 -3.80 14.63
N ASN A 199 -16.06 -4.37 13.45
CA ASN A 199 -17.42 -4.45 12.93
C ASN A 199 -18.30 -5.38 13.78
N THR A 200 -17.75 -6.48 14.29
CA THR A 200 -18.47 -7.35 15.21
C THR A 200 -18.85 -6.61 16.49
N ILE A 201 -17.91 -5.92 17.13
CA ILE A 201 -18.14 -5.07 18.29
C ILE A 201 -19.20 -4.00 17.96
N SER A 202 -19.02 -3.32 16.85
CA SER A 202 -19.94 -2.27 16.41
C SER A 202 -21.38 -2.77 16.26
N ARG A 203 -21.56 -3.94 15.68
CA ARG A 203 -22.90 -4.53 15.45
C ARG A 203 -23.53 -5.12 16.72
N THR A 204 -22.74 -5.63 17.63
CA THR A 204 -23.24 -6.24 18.86
C THR A 204 -23.54 -5.21 19.95
N LEU A 205 -22.69 -4.17 20.08
CA LEU A 205 -22.83 -3.19 21.15
C LEU A 205 -23.69 -1.96 20.78
N PHE A 206 -23.66 -1.54 19.50
CA PHE A 206 -24.33 -0.31 19.11
C PHE A 206 -25.64 -0.59 18.37
N ARG A 207 -26.72 0.06 18.82
CA ARG A 207 -28.04 0.01 18.14
C ARG A 207 -27.90 0.56 16.70
N ARG A 208 -28.78 0.11 15.78
CA ARG A 208 -28.77 0.53 14.38
C ARG A 208 -28.77 2.05 14.16
N ARG A 209 -29.35 2.82 15.10
CA ARG A 209 -29.43 4.29 15.04
C ARG A 209 -28.14 5.01 15.45
N ALA A 210 -27.15 4.33 16.02
CA ALA A 210 -25.88 4.91 16.43
C ALA A 210 -24.84 4.95 15.28
N LEU A 211 -25.21 5.56 14.14
CA LEU A 211 -24.37 5.60 12.94
C LEU A 211 -23.00 6.22 13.24
N GLY A 212 -22.96 7.33 13.97
CA GLY A 212 -21.70 8.00 14.31
C GLY A 212 -20.75 7.12 15.11
N ALA A 213 -21.24 6.42 16.16
CA ALA A 213 -20.42 5.52 16.95
C ALA A 213 -19.87 4.35 16.12
N ARG A 214 -20.67 3.83 15.19
CA ARG A 214 -20.26 2.75 14.29
C ARG A 214 -19.17 3.21 13.30
N THR A 215 -19.29 4.42 12.78
CA THR A 215 -18.26 5.02 11.91
C THR A 215 -16.95 5.22 12.67
N VAL A 216 -16.99 5.70 13.92
CA VAL A 216 -15.80 5.84 14.76
C VAL A 216 -15.14 4.49 15.01
N VAL A 217 -15.89 3.45 15.36
CA VAL A 217 -15.32 2.11 15.56
C VAL A 217 -14.68 1.57 14.30
N SER A 218 -15.32 1.77 13.13
CA SER A 218 -14.73 1.36 11.84
C SER A 218 -13.42 2.11 11.54
N ALA A 219 -13.39 3.42 11.79
CA ALA A 219 -12.17 4.22 11.62
C ALA A 219 -11.05 3.75 12.56
N LEU A 220 -11.37 3.53 13.85
CA LEU A 220 -10.40 3.01 14.84
C LEU A 220 -9.89 1.62 14.45
N SER A 221 -10.73 0.77 13.85
CA SER A 221 -10.32 -0.56 13.38
C SER A 221 -9.29 -0.46 12.26
N ILE A 222 -9.48 0.47 11.32
CA ILE A 222 -8.49 0.74 10.26
C ILE A 222 -7.22 1.31 10.89
N GLY A 223 -7.34 2.25 11.82
CA GLY A 223 -6.20 2.80 12.56
C GLY A 223 -5.41 1.71 13.30
N ALA A 224 -6.09 0.78 13.97
CA ALA A 224 -5.47 -0.37 14.63
C ALA A 224 -4.71 -1.25 13.63
N ALA A 225 -5.29 -1.52 12.47
CA ALA A 225 -4.63 -2.28 11.42
C ALA A 225 -3.33 -1.62 10.93
N VAL A 226 -3.35 -0.28 10.76
CA VAL A 226 -2.15 0.49 10.39
C VAL A 226 -1.10 0.47 11.50
N GLU A 227 -1.51 0.49 12.78
CA GLU A 227 -0.56 0.35 13.90
C GLU A 227 0.10 -1.04 13.92
N VAL A 228 -0.68 -2.11 13.73
CA VAL A 228 -0.14 -3.49 13.64
C VAL A 228 0.83 -3.61 12.46
N PHE A 229 0.47 -3.07 11.30
CA PHE A 229 1.35 -3.01 10.13
C PHE A 229 2.64 -2.23 10.43
N SER A 230 2.52 -1.04 11.04
CA SER A 230 3.67 -0.21 11.41
C SER A 230 4.56 -0.87 12.47
N PHE A 231 3.96 -1.63 13.39
CA PHE A 231 4.68 -2.42 14.39
C PHE A 231 5.45 -3.55 13.71
N SER A 232 4.80 -4.31 12.81
CA SER A 232 5.44 -5.42 12.11
C SER A 232 6.64 -4.99 11.27
N ALA A 233 6.53 -3.82 10.60
CA ALA A 233 7.63 -3.26 9.84
C ALA A 233 8.82 -2.79 10.71
N ARG A 234 8.55 -2.41 11.97
CA ARG A 234 9.62 -1.98 12.91
C ARG A 234 10.24 -3.12 13.70
N ARG A 235 9.55 -4.25 13.84
CA ARG A 235 9.99 -5.41 14.62
C ARG A 235 9.81 -6.72 13.83
N PRO A 236 10.56 -6.92 12.75
CA PRO A 236 10.34 -8.04 11.83
C PRO A 236 10.49 -9.40 12.51
N GLU A 237 11.35 -9.52 13.53
CA GLU A 237 11.60 -10.77 14.25
C GLU A 237 10.48 -11.19 15.23
N HIS A 238 9.53 -10.29 15.52
CA HIS A 238 8.44 -10.60 16.43
C HIS A 238 7.51 -11.66 15.82
N PRO A 239 6.97 -12.65 16.60
CA PRO A 239 6.10 -13.71 16.06
C PRO A 239 4.89 -13.19 15.27
N LEU A 240 4.24 -12.12 15.77
CA LEU A 240 3.14 -11.45 15.06
C LEU A 240 3.60 -10.89 13.70
N SER A 241 4.79 -10.29 13.66
CA SER A 241 5.34 -9.73 12.44
C SER A 241 5.65 -10.81 11.41
N ARG A 242 6.21 -11.94 11.85
CA ARG A 242 6.44 -13.12 10.98
C ARG A 242 5.14 -13.63 10.37
N LEU A 243 4.05 -13.66 11.14
CA LEU A 243 2.73 -14.04 10.64
C LEU A 243 2.22 -13.04 9.58
N VAL A 244 2.28 -11.74 9.88
CA VAL A 244 1.84 -10.67 8.97
C VAL A 244 2.65 -10.71 7.67
N HIS A 245 3.98 -10.77 7.78
CA HIS A 245 4.88 -10.83 6.62
C HIS A 245 4.73 -12.15 5.84
N GLY A 246 4.50 -13.28 6.52
CA GLY A 246 4.27 -14.57 5.88
C GLY A 246 3.05 -14.56 4.98
N VAL A 247 1.93 -14.00 5.44
CA VAL A 247 0.70 -13.85 4.63
C VAL A 247 0.93 -12.86 3.48
N GLY A 248 1.52 -11.69 3.76
CA GLY A 248 1.81 -10.70 2.73
C GLY A 248 2.76 -11.23 1.66
N HIS A 249 3.83 -11.94 2.05
CA HIS A 249 4.77 -12.57 1.14
C HIS A 249 4.10 -13.64 0.26
N ALA A 250 3.27 -14.51 0.85
CA ALA A 250 2.52 -15.50 0.09
C ALA A 250 1.60 -14.87 -0.96
N MET A 251 1.00 -13.72 -0.66
CA MET A 251 0.18 -12.96 -1.62
C MET A 251 1.05 -12.32 -2.71
N GLN A 252 2.18 -11.70 -2.33
CA GLN A 252 3.10 -11.07 -3.28
C GLN A 252 3.67 -12.11 -4.26
N SER A 253 4.22 -13.20 -3.76
CA SER A 253 4.83 -14.24 -4.59
C SER A 253 3.80 -15.01 -5.44
N GLY A 254 2.57 -15.18 -4.93
CA GLY A 254 1.52 -15.98 -5.58
C GLY A 254 0.83 -15.30 -6.75
N PHE A 255 0.40 -14.05 -6.60
CA PHE A 255 -0.43 -13.36 -7.61
C PHE A 255 -0.38 -11.83 -7.57
N ALA A 256 0.06 -11.21 -6.48
CA ALA A 256 -0.02 -9.77 -6.34
C ALA A 256 1.14 -9.04 -7.04
N THR A 257 2.25 -9.72 -7.30
CA THR A 257 3.38 -9.17 -8.04
C THR A 257 3.78 -10.06 -9.22
N ARG A 258 4.22 -9.44 -10.30
CA ARG A 258 4.78 -10.08 -11.47
C ARG A 258 6.12 -9.44 -11.81
N GLU A 259 7.10 -10.24 -12.22
CA GLU A 259 8.44 -9.74 -12.53
C GLU A 259 8.38 -8.66 -13.62
N PRO A 260 8.91 -7.45 -13.35
CA PRO A 260 8.92 -6.36 -14.32
C PRO A 260 10.03 -6.54 -15.37
N SER A 261 9.79 -6.03 -16.55
CA SER A 261 10.84 -5.89 -17.58
C SER A 261 11.75 -4.70 -17.24
N GLN A 262 12.93 -4.64 -17.87
CA GLN A 262 13.83 -3.48 -17.77
C GLN A 262 13.11 -2.18 -18.17
N SER A 263 12.26 -2.23 -19.18
CA SER A 263 11.49 -1.06 -19.60
C SER A 263 10.45 -0.62 -18.57
N ASP A 264 9.93 -1.53 -17.73
CA ASP A 264 9.02 -1.18 -16.64
C ASP A 264 9.79 -0.56 -15.47
N LEU A 265 10.99 -1.07 -15.16
CA LEU A 265 11.89 -0.50 -14.14
C LEU A 265 12.33 0.93 -14.49
N LEU A 266 12.51 1.27 -15.78
CA LEU A 266 12.78 2.65 -16.19
C LEU A 266 11.67 3.62 -15.80
N VAL A 267 10.40 3.19 -15.78
CA VAL A 267 9.29 4.02 -15.30
C VAL A 267 9.40 4.24 -13.79
N GLY A 268 9.72 3.18 -13.03
CA GLY A 268 9.97 3.29 -11.59
C GLY A 268 11.11 4.24 -11.27
N ARG A 269 12.22 4.10 -12.00
CA ARG A 269 13.38 5.00 -11.92
C ARG A 269 12.99 6.46 -12.18
N ALA A 270 12.24 6.72 -13.27
CA ALA A 270 11.81 8.07 -13.61
C ALA A 270 10.94 8.71 -12.52
N ALA A 271 10.04 7.94 -11.88
CA ALA A 271 9.25 8.42 -10.76
C ALA A 271 10.12 8.75 -9.54
N MET A 272 11.06 7.86 -9.18
CA MET A 272 11.99 8.06 -8.06
C MET A 272 12.88 9.28 -8.26
N GLU A 273 13.54 9.40 -9.40
CA GLU A 273 14.40 10.55 -9.71
C GLU A 273 13.62 11.87 -9.69
N ALA A 274 12.38 11.88 -10.17
CA ALA A 274 11.53 13.08 -10.12
C ALA A 274 11.15 13.46 -8.69
N LEU A 275 10.87 12.47 -7.82
CA LEU A 275 10.61 12.70 -6.41
C LEU A 275 11.85 13.26 -5.71
N LEU A 276 13.00 12.61 -5.85
CA LEU A 276 14.25 13.01 -5.20
C LEU A 276 14.62 14.44 -5.59
N ARG A 277 14.56 14.77 -6.88
CA ARG A 277 14.80 16.15 -7.36
C ARG A 277 13.82 17.17 -6.77
N ALA A 278 12.56 16.78 -6.50
CA ALA A 278 11.58 17.67 -5.90
C ALA A 278 11.85 17.90 -4.41
N GLU A 279 12.19 16.85 -3.68
CA GLU A 279 12.51 16.90 -2.25
C GLU A 279 13.82 17.66 -1.99
N GLU A 280 14.86 17.47 -2.83
CA GLU A 280 16.14 18.17 -2.74
C GLU A 280 15.98 19.67 -2.94
N ARG A 281 15.18 20.09 -3.93
CA ARG A 281 14.93 21.53 -4.20
C ARG A 281 14.32 22.26 -3.01
N ASP A 282 13.53 21.60 -2.21
CA ASP A 282 12.85 22.18 -1.03
C ASP A 282 13.56 21.83 0.29
N GLY A 283 14.71 21.10 0.24
CA GLY A 283 15.50 20.71 1.41
C GLY A 283 14.74 19.80 2.39
N THR A 284 13.79 19.02 1.90
CA THR A 284 12.94 18.17 2.72
C THR A 284 13.52 16.76 2.94
N LEU A 285 14.50 16.35 2.13
CA LEU A 285 15.38 15.22 2.45
C LEU A 285 16.60 15.75 3.19
N THR A 286 16.77 15.32 4.43
CA THR A 286 18.04 15.50 5.15
C THR A 286 19.03 14.45 4.66
N ALA A 287 20.21 14.89 4.27
CA ALA A 287 21.33 14.04 3.87
C ALA A 287 21.73 13.03 4.97
#